data_7d42156c6770961e222f522c9ec55941
#
_entry.id   7d42156c6770961e222f522c9ec55941
#
_cell.length_a   1.000
_cell.length_b   1.000
_cell.length_c   1.000
_cell.angle_alpha   90.00
_cell.angle_beta   90.00
_cell.angle_gamma   90.00
#
_symmetry.space_group_name_H-M   'P 1'
#
loop_
_entity.id
_entity.type
_entity.pdbx_description
1 polymer ?
#
loop_
_entity_poly.entity_id
_entity_poly.type
_entity_poly.pdbx_seq_one_letter_code
_entity_poly.pdbx_strand_id
1 'polypeptide(L)'
;MKTTFIASGDSFITRRIPNDGYEGFDELKCLIEAHDVRFANLESTFHDQEGAPAATSGGTWAMSDPVLLDDMNRYGFNLFNTANNHSGDFGQGGIVATIKHLKERGMIFAGTGMTLQEASGAAYLETKHARVAMIGITSTLDPAAAAGGQGFTMKGRPGLNPLRFRTVHHVNQKHFDMAKELSDITEINARTFNLISRGYRLPFPEGTLPLVSMNFVLTDGPERNETSPNKKDLKRTLDAIAEARRQADIVIVSVHHHEMRGGDTMKSPEFIETFSKACIDAGASVVIGHGPHQLRGIECWKGGVIFYSLGNFIFQAETVARQPYDAFDGKNLPQEMSVGAYMDFRSKNGTKGDVVNPEIWRAVLPSWTIEDGKLTEVKLYPIDLGQKNPRPHRGSPKLSQNVETLEHLKQLSADLGTTIEIENGVGKVILPQ
;
A
#
# COMPACT_ATOMS: atom_id res chain seq x y z
N MET A 1 9.58 28.91 -5.97
CA MET A 1 9.88 28.07 -4.77
C MET A 1 10.14 26.66 -5.24
N LYS A 2 11.31 26.07 -4.92
CA LYS A 2 11.71 24.74 -5.39
C LYS A 2 11.79 23.78 -4.21
N THR A 3 11.10 22.66 -4.28
CA THR A 3 11.08 21.60 -3.27
C THR A 3 11.37 20.28 -3.96
N THR A 4 12.26 19.49 -3.38
CA THR A 4 12.71 18.20 -3.91
C THR A 4 12.19 17.05 -3.06
N PHE A 5 11.83 15.96 -3.72
CA PHE A 5 11.21 14.78 -3.12
C PHE A 5 11.91 13.50 -3.55
N ILE A 6 11.95 12.53 -2.66
CA ILE A 6 12.27 11.15 -2.98
C ILE A 6 11.30 10.24 -2.23
N ALA A 7 10.90 9.14 -2.87
CA ALA A 7 10.01 8.17 -2.26
C ALA A 7 10.57 6.74 -2.39
N SER A 8 10.20 5.92 -1.43
CA SER A 8 10.41 4.48 -1.47
C SER A 8 9.09 3.72 -1.37
N GLY A 9 9.11 2.46 -1.79
CA GLY A 9 7.99 1.55 -1.62
C GLY A 9 7.94 0.91 -0.22
N ASP A 10 7.57 -0.38 -0.18
CA ASP A 10 7.28 -1.10 1.04
C ASP A 10 8.53 -1.37 1.88
N SER A 11 8.47 -1.04 3.16
CA SER A 11 9.55 -1.24 4.12
C SER A 11 9.13 -2.24 5.19
N PHE A 12 9.29 -3.53 4.86
CA PHE A 12 9.10 -4.64 5.80
C PHE A 12 10.44 -4.93 6.48
N ILE A 13 10.76 -4.15 7.52
CA ILE A 13 12.03 -4.22 8.25
C ILE A 13 11.90 -5.09 9.51
N THR A 14 12.79 -6.07 9.68
CA THR A 14 12.81 -6.97 10.85
C THR A 14 14.20 -7.13 11.49
N ARG A 15 15.23 -6.57 10.87
CA ARG A 15 16.61 -6.62 11.33
C ARG A 15 17.23 -5.24 11.45
N ARG A 16 18.06 -5.06 12.45
CA ARG A 16 18.86 -3.84 12.63
C ARG A 16 19.84 -3.65 11.47
N ILE A 17 20.03 -2.42 11.08
CA ILE A 17 21.15 -2.04 10.23
C ILE A 17 22.42 -2.09 11.10
N PRO A 18 23.50 -2.78 10.67
CA PRO A 18 24.77 -2.75 11.38
C PRO A 18 25.24 -1.31 11.68
N ASN A 19 25.98 -1.11 12.76
CA ASN A 19 26.41 0.24 13.17
C ASN A 19 27.16 0.97 12.06
N ASP A 20 28.02 0.25 11.35
CA ASP A 20 28.83 0.78 10.24
C ASP A 20 28.11 0.68 8.88
N GLY A 21 26.78 0.41 8.89
CA GLY A 21 26.00 0.20 7.68
C GLY A 21 26.22 -1.17 7.03
N TYR A 22 25.94 -1.27 5.78
CA TYR A 22 26.21 -2.41 4.89
C TYR A 22 26.63 -1.89 3.51
N GLU A 23 27.14 -2.76 2.64
CA GLU A 23 27.57 -2.37 1.28
C GLU A 23 26.47 -1.63 0.51
N GLY A 24 26.72 -0.38 0.13
CA GLY A 24 25.79 0.51 -0.58
C GLY A 24 24.85 1.31 0.32
N PHE A 25 24.91 1.16 1.66
CA PHE A 25 24.06 1.92 2.59
C PHE A 25 24.30 3.42 2.52
N ASP A 26 25.57 3.85 2.56
CA ASP A 26 25.93 5.27 2.58
C ASP A 26 25.58 5.97 1.27
N GLU A 27 25.76 5.31 0.13
CA GLU A 27 25.38 5.84 -1.18
C GLU A 27 23.86 6.07 -1.25
N LEU A 28 23.08 5.08 -0.78
CA LEU A 28 21.63 5.14 -0.74
C LEU A 28 21.16 6.24 0.20
N LYS A 29 21.74 6.31 1.40
CA LYS A 29 21.48 7.36 2.39
C LYS A 29 21.77 8.74 1.82
N CYS A 30 22.94 8.95 1.20
CA CYS A 30 23.30 10.22 0.57
C CYS A 30 22.28 10.64 -0.50
N LEU A 31 21.81 9.70 -1.32
CA LEU A 31 20.78 9.97 -2.31
C LEU A 31 19.47 10.41 -1.64
N ILE A 32 19.04 9.70 -0.60
CA ILE A 32 17.80 10.03 0.13
C ILE A 32 17.92 11.39 0.81
N GLU A 33 18.99 11.64 1.55
CA GLU A 33 19.21 12.88 2.32
C GLU A 33 19.41 14.13 1.43
N ALA A 34 19.73 13.96 0.14
CA ALA A 34 19.83 15.06 -0.83
C ALA A 34 18.49 15.74 -1.14
N HIS A 35 17.35 15.21 -0.64
CA HIS A 35 16.00 15.70 -0.92
C HIS A 35 15.35 16.31 0.33
N ASP A 36 14.46 17.30 0.15
CA ASP A 36 13.74 17.96 1.25
C ASP A 36 12.69 17.03 1.90
N VAL A 37 11.94 16.32 1.07
CA VAL A 37 10.87 15.37 1.47
C VAL A 37 11.26 13.96 1.10
N ARG A 38 11.31 13.08 2.09
CA ARG A 38 11.85 11.73 1.98
C ARG A 38 10.85 10.73 2.56
N PHE A 39 10.08 10.12 1.67
CA PHE A 39 8.94 9.28 1.99
C PHE A 39 9.30 7.80 2.05
N ALA A 40 8.68 7.07 3.02
CA ALA A 40 8.66 5.60 3.06
C ALA A 40 7.31 5.05 3.53
N ASN A 41 6.90 3.88 3.02
CA ASN A 41 5.81 3.11 3.57
C ASN A 41 6.33 2.13 4.64
N LEU A 42 5.84 2.25 5.89
CA LEU A 42 6.17 1.35 7.00
C LEU A 42 5.20 0.16 6.98
N GLU A 43 5.60 -0.95 6.37
CA GLU A 43 4.75 -2.12 6.18
C GLU A 43 4.94 -3.16 7.28
N SER A 44 4.74 -2.74 8.52
CA SER A 44 4.79 -3.57 9.73
C SER A 44 4.11 -2.83 10.89
N THR A 45 3.77 -3.56 11.95
CA THR A 45 3.51 -2.97 13.26
C THR A 45 4.80 -2.86 14.07
N PHE A 46 4.98 -1.76 14.78
CA PHE A 46 6.19 -1.50 15.58
C PHE A 46 5.82 -1.48 17.06
N HIS A 47 6.00 -2.62 17.73
CA HIS A 47 5.68 -2.78 19.16
C HIS A 47 6.38 -4.00 19.74
N ASP A 48 6.51 -4.05 21.07
CA ASP A 48 7.00 -5.24 21.78
C ASP A 48 5.84 -5.96 22.49
N GLN A 49 5.03 -6.67 21.69
CA GLN A 49 3.89 -7.47 22.15
C GLN A 49 2.80 -6.66 22.92
N GLU A 50 2.76 -5.33 22.72
CA GLU A 50 1.73 -4.46 23.33
C GLU A 50 0.34 -4.71 22.71
N GLY A 51 0.27 -5.28 21.50
CA GLY A 51 -0.96 -5.73 20.83
C GLY A 51 -1.04 -7.25 20.77
N ALA A 52 -2.26 -7.79 20.89
CA ALA A 52 -2.51 -9.21 20.64
C ALA A 52 -2.61 -9.49 19.13
N PRO A 53 -2.16 -10.66 18.63
CA PRO A 53 -2.33 -11.05 17.24
C PRO A 53 -3.81 -11.01 16.85
N ALA A 54 -4.09 -10.46 15.66
CA ALA A 54 -5.40 -10.60 15.05
C ALA A 54 -5.60 -12.02 14.52
N ALA A 55 -6.85 -12.47 14.38
CA ALA A 55 -7.15 -13.82 13.87
C ALA A 55 -6.71 -14.02 12.42
N THR A 56 -6.49 -12.92 11.70
CA THR A 56 -5.99 -12.90 10.31
C THR A 56 -4.83 -11.92 10.20
N SER A 57 -4.00 -12.08 9.18
CA SER A 57 -2.90 -11.16 8.90
C SER A 57 -2.87 -10.78 7.43
N GLY A 58 -2.08 -9.76 7.08
CA GLY A 58 -1.78 -9.39 5.71
C GLY A 58 -0.94 -10.42 4.93
N GLY A 59 -0.67 -11.59 5.52
CA GLY A 59 0.13 -12.68 4.93
C GLY A 59 1.06 -13.35 5.92
N THR A 60 1.93 -12.60 6.56
CA THR A 60 2.74 -12.97 7.72
C THR A 60 2.42 -11.96 8.81
N TRP A 61 2.16 -12.37 10.06
CA TRP A 61 2.02 -11.38 11.14
C TRP A 61 3.29 -10.56 11.27
N ALA A 62 3.22 -9.30 10.84
CA ALA A 62 4.34 -8.39 10.74
C ALA A 62 4.49 -7.60 12.03
N MET A 63 5.37 -8.05 12.91
CA MET A 63 5.78 -7.34 14.12
C MET A 63 7.26 -7.04 14.06
N SER A 64 7.60 -5.77 14.17
CA SER A 64 8.96 -5.26 14.22
C SER A 64 9.23 -4.62 15.58
N ASP A 65 10.44 -4.81 16.09
CA ASP A 65 10.87 -4.14 17.31
C ASP A 65 10.84 -2.61 17.11
N PRO A 66 10.30 -1.81 18.04
CA PRO A 66 10.25 -0.35 17.93
C PRO A 66 11.60 0.32 17.64
N VAL A 67 12.70 -0.30 18.03
CA VAL A 67 14.05 0.21 17.75
C VAL A 67 14.37 0.26 16.24
N LEU A 68 13.67 -0.52 15.41
CA LEU A 68 13.85 -0.51 13.95
C LEU A 68 13.32 0.77 13.30
N LEU A 69 12.47 1.53 13.98
CA LEU A 69 12.10 2.89 13.55
C LEU A 69 13.32 3.83 13.53
N ASP A 70 14.28 3.61 14.45
CA ASP A 70 15.52 4.36 14.47
C ASP A 70 16.38 4.04 13.24
N ASP A 71 16.34 2.79 12.76
CA ASP A 71 17.02 2.38 11.53
C ASP A 71 16.35 3.02 10.27
N MET A 72 15.03 3.19 10.25
CA MET A 72 14.36 3.97 9.20
C MET A 72 14.82 5.43 9.17
N ASN A 73 15.00 6.04 10.34
CA ASN A 73 15.59 7.38 10.46
C ASN A 73 17.04 7.43 9.97
N ARG A 74 17.82 6.35 10.14
CA ARG A 74 19.21 6.27 9.64
C ARG A 74 19.31 6.32 8.11
N TYR A 75 18.30 5.87 7.38
CA TYR A 75 18.22 6.08 5.92
C TYR A 75 17.96 7.54 5.55
N GLY A 76 17.50 8.35 6.51
CA GLY A 76 17.21 9.76 6.32
C GLY A 76 15.74 10.06 5.99
N PHE A 77 14.82 9.11 6.04
CA PHE A 77 13.39 9.35 5.80
C PHE A 77 12.79 10.29 6.85
N ASN A 78 11.85 11.15 6.45
CA ASN A 78 11.21 12.14 7.32
C ASN A 78 9.68 12.21 7.19
N LEU A 79 9.07 11.37 6.32
CA LEU A 79 7.64 11.31 6.13
C LEU A 79 7.20 9.86 5.87
N PHE A 80 6.21 9.36 6.62
CA PHE A 80 5.90 7.93 6.64
C PHE A 80 4.41 7.66 6.41
N ASN A 81 4.10 6.66 5.58
CA ASN A 81 2.77 6.05 5.56
C ASN A 81 2.72 4.86 6.52
N THR A 82 1.59 4.72 7.21
CA THR A 82 1.32 3.61 8.14
C THR A 82 0.03 2.87 7.82
N ALA A 83 -0.69 3.26 6.75
CA ALA A 83 -1.89 2.56 6.30
C ALA A 83 -1.53 1.49 5.27
N ASN A 84 -1.51 0.23 5.68
CA ASN A 84 -1.24 -0.94 4.84
C ASN A 84 -1.94 -2.19 5.38
N ASN A 85 -1.84 -3.33 4.66
CA ASN A 85 -2.44 -4.59 5.04
C ASN A 85 -1.91 -5.16 6.37
N HIS A 86 -0.67 -4.83 6.75
CA HIS A 86 -0.05 -5.29 7.99
C HIS A 86 -0.36 -4.42 9.22
N SER A 87 -0.90 -3.23 9.04
CA SER A 87 -1.19 -2.32 10.18
C SER A 87 -2.11 -2.96 11.23
N GLY A 88 -2.99 -3.88 10.80
CA GLY A 88 -3.96 -4.57 11.65
C GLY A 88 -3.53 -5.91 12.22
N ASP A 89 -2.35 -6.41 11.91
CA ASP A 89 -1.88 -7.77 12.25
C ASP A 89 -1.88 -8.06 13.76
N PHE A 90 -1.76 -7.03 14.59
CA PHE A 90 -1.86 -7.13 16.05
C PHE A 90 -3.03 -6.30 16.61
N GLY A 91 -4.12 -6.26 15.83
CA GLY A 91 -5.36 -5.60 16.22
C GLY A 91 -5.16 -4.12 16.53
N GLN A 92 -6.15 -3.55 17.21
CA GLN A 92 -6.11 -2.13 17.62
C GLN A 92 -4.97 -1.83 18.59
N GLY A 93 -4.59 -2.80 19.44
CA GLY A 93 -3.46 -2.66 20.37
C GLY A 93 -2.14 -2.41 19.63
N GLY A 94 -1.85 -3.20 18.59
CA GLY A 94 -0.67 -3.01 17.74
C GLY A 94 -0.66 -1.66 17.02
N ILE A 95 -1.81 -1.21 16.51
CA ILE A 95 -1.94 0.12 15.89
C ILE A 95 -1.63 1.23 16.90
N VAL A 96 -2.23 1.18 18.08
CA VAL A 96 -2.02 2.18 19.15
C VAL A 96 -0.57 2.22 19.60
N ALA A 97 0.04 1.05 19.78
CA ALA A 97 1.45 0.94 20.15
C ALA A 97 2.37 1.50 19.07
N THR A 98 2.13 1.18 17.79
CA THR A 98 2.88 1.74 16.66
C THR A 98 2.77 3.27 16.63
N ILE A 99 1.56 3.83 16.78
CA ILE A 99 1.35 5.29 16.84
C ILE A 99 2.15 5.90 18.01
N LYS A 100 2.15 5.27 19.19
CA LYS A 100 2.91 5.71 20.35
C LYS A 100 4.41 5.77 20.04
N HIS A 101 4.99 4.68 19.52
CA HIS A 101 6.42 4.60 19.24
C HIS A 101 6.88 5.56 18.14
N LEU A 102 6.04 5.84 17.14
CA LEU A 102 6.29 6.89 16.13
C LEU A 102 6.29 8.28 16.74
N LYS A 103 5.28 8.61 17.58
CA LYS A 103 5.17 9.91 18.26
C LYS A 103 6.33 10.15 19.23
N GLU A 104 6.75 9.13 20.00
CA GLU A 104 7.89 9.21 20.92
C GLU A 104 9.21 9.56 20.20
N ARG A 105 9.33 9.20 18.91
CA ARG A 105 10.48 9.51 18.06
C ARG A 105 10.30 10.78 17.23
N GLY A 106 9.19 11.50 17.38
CA GLY A 106 8.90 12.69 16.58
C GLY A 106 8.73 12.41 15.09
N MET A 107 8.43 11.17 14.70
CA MET A 107 8.25 10.80 13.30
C MET A 107 6.91 11.34 12.77
N ILE A 108 6.93 11.90 11.56
CA ILE A 108 5.73 12.44 10.89
C ILE A 108 5.13 11.35 10.03
N PHE A 109 3.89 10.97 10.33
CA PHE A 109 3.21 9.86 9.65
C PHE A 109 1.73 10.15 9.40
N ALA A 110 1.15 9.49 8.39
CA ALA A 110 -0.28 9.51 8.07
C ALA A 110 -0.80 8.09 7.83
N GLY A 111 -2.13 7.94 7.87
CA GLY A 111 -2.81 6.72 7.47
C GLY A 111 -3.36 5.88 8.62
N THR A 112 -2.83 6.04 9.85
CA THR A 112 -3.40 5.46 11.07
C THR A 112 -3.70 6.54 12.10
N GLY A 113 -4.65 6.28 13.00
CA GLY A 113 -5.04 7.24 14.03
C GLY A 113 -5.90 6.59 15.12
N MET A 114 -6.17 7.35 16.19
CA MET A 114 -7.02 6.93 17.29
C MET A 114 -8.51 6.97 16.91
N THR A 115 -8.85 7.66 15.82
CA THR A 115 -10.18 7.78 15.23
C THR A 115 -10.08 7.83 13.70
N LEU A 116 -11.18 7.67 12.97
CA LEU A 116 -11.21 7.83 11.53
C LEU A 116 -10.81 9.25 11.11
N GLN A 117 -11.16 10.26 11.89
CA GLN A 117 -10.80 11.64 11.63
C GLN A 117 -9.27 11.83 11.67
N GLU A 118 -8.59 11.26 12.66
CA GLU A 118 -7.13 11.28 12.73
C GLU A 118 -6.49 10.46 11.62
N ALA A 119 -6.96 9.21 11.41
CA ALA A 119 -6.40 8.31 10.41
C ALA A 119 -6.51 8.85 8.98
N SER A 120 -7.58 9.61 8.67
CA SER A 120 -7.83 10.20 7.35
C SER A 120 -7.34 11.63 7.19
N GLY A 121 -6.89 12.25 8.27
CA GLY A 121 -6.30 13.58 8.26
C GLY A 121 -4.93 13.60 7.56
N ALA A 122 -4.53 14.76 7.07
CA ALA A 122 -3.20 14.97 6.53
C ALA A 122 -2.16 15.10 7.65
N ALA A 123 -0.98 14.48 7.45
CA ALA A 123 0.22 14.83 8.20
C ALA A 123 0.96 15.96 7.49
N TYR A 124 1.59 16.85 8.25
CA TYR A 124 2.29 18.03 7.71
C TYR A 124 3.77 17.96 8.04
N LEU A 125 4.59 18.14 7.01
CA LEU A 125 6.04 18.25 7.10
C LEU A 125 6.46 19.65 6.71
N GLU A 126 7.13 20.35 7.62
CA GLU A 126 7.77 21.62 7.34
C GLU A 126 9.15 21.37 6.72
N THR A 127 9.38 21.93 5.54
CA THR A 127 10.70 21.95 4.91
C THR A 127 11.24 23.39 4.88
N LYS A 128 12.47 23.56 4.43
CA LYS A 128 13.04 24.91 4.25
C LYS A 128 12.24 25.76 3.24
N HIS A 129 11.57 25.11 2.28
CA HIS A 129 11.01 25.79 1.11
C HIS A 129 9.49 25.70 1.02
N ALA A 130 8.86 24.70 1.66
CA ALA A 130 7.44 24.45 1.56
C ALA A 130 6.92 23.69 2.77
N ARG A 131 5.65 23.88 3.07
CA ARG A 131 4.87 22.99 3.92
C ARG A 131 4.22 21.93 3.04
N VAL A 132 4.50 20.67 3.33
CA VAL A 132 4.01 19.52 2.57
C VAL A 132 2.99 18.76 3.40
N ALA A 133 1.82 18.48 2.81
CA ALA A 133 0.79 17.64 3.41
C ALA A 133 0.79 16.25 2.77
N MET A 134 0.63 15.20 3.57
CA MET A 134 0.46 13.83 3.09
C MET A 134 -0.78 13.17 3.68
N ILE A 135 -1.56 12.50 2.83
CA ILE A 135 -2.69 11.67 3.22
C ILE A 135 -2.35 10.22 2.92
N GLY A 136 -2.39 9.35 3.95
CA GLY A 136 -2.16 7.91 3.82
C GLY A 136 -3.49 7.15 3.77
N ILE A 137 -3.60 6.11 2.91
CA ILE A 137 -4.81 5.30 2.75
C ILE A 137 -4.46 3.89 2.27
N THR A 138 -5.30 2.90 2.56
CA THR A 138 -5.14 1.54 2.05
C THR A 138 -6.46 0.94 1.57
N SER A 139 -6.42 0.19 0.47
CA SER A 139 -7.55 -0.62 0.00
C SER A 139 -7.47 -2.06 0.49
N THR A 140 -6.27 -2.57 0.72
CA THR A 140 -6.04 -3.91 1.23
C THR A 140 -6.00 -3.88 2.75
N LEU A 141 -7.08 -4.35 3.39
CA LEU A 141 -7.22 -4.32 4.85
C LEU A 141 -8.17 -5.40 5.35
N ASP A 142 -7.93 -5.89 6.57
CA ASP A 142 -8.98 -6.54 7.34
C ASP A 142 -9.99 -5.46 7.77
N PRO A 143 -11.31 -5.66 7.55
CA PRO A 143 -12.34 -4.68 7.97
C PRO A 143 -12.30 -4.32 9.46
N ALA A 144 -11.81 -5.21 10.33
CA ALA A 144 -11.65 -4.95 11.76
C ALA A 144 -10.54 -3.93 12.07
N ALA A 145 -9.57 -3.77 11.17
CA ALA A 145 -8.48 -2.81 11.31
C ALA A 145 -8.88 -1.38 10.90
N ALA A 146 -10.03 -1.19 10.23
CA ALA A 146 -10.49 0.13 9.82
C ALA A 146 -10.79 1.02 11.04
N ALA A 147 -10.33 2.27 10.99
CA ALA A 147 -10.65 3.27 12.00
C ALA A 147 -12.15 3.57 12.05
N GLY A 148 -12.67 3.80 13.23
CA GLY A 148 -14.06 4.23 13.46
C GLY A 148 -14.15 5.71 13.81
N GLY A 149 -15.17 6.40 13.28
CA GLY A 149 -15.39 7.81 13.57
C GLY A 149 -15.84 8.06 15.01
N GLN A 150 -15.49 9.23 15.54
CA GLN A 150 -16.02 9.72 16.81
C GLN A 150 -17.49 10.08 16.63
N GLY A 151 -18.36 9.51 17.47
CA GLY A 151 -19.77 9.84 17.56
C GLY A 151 -20.10 10.72 18.75
N PHE A 152 -21.39 11.13 18.87
CA PHE A 152 -21.85 11.93 20.01
C PHE A 152 -21.87 11.13 21.33
N THR A 153 -22.17 9.83 21.24
CA THR A 153 -22.40 8.98 22.43
C THR A 153 -21.28 7.93 22.61
N MET A 154 -20.41 7.76 21.63
CA MET A 154 -19.35 6.75 21.65
C MET A 154 -18.07 7.31 21.05
N LYS A 155 -16.95 7.02 21.72
CA LYS A 155 -15.61 7.34 21.19
C LYS A 155 -15.32 6.63 19.87
N GLY A 156 -14.45 7.20 19.06
CA GLY A 156 -13.92 6.57 17.86
C GLY A 156 -13.11 5.31 18.16
N ARG A 157 -12.80 4.56 17.13
CA ARG A 157 -12.00 3.34 17.20
C ARG A 157 -10.64 3.58 16.52
N PRO A 158 -9.52 3.25 17.18
CA PRO A 158 -8.20 3.25 16.55
C PRO A 158 -8.18 2.34 15.33
N GLY A 159 -7.46 2.75 14.30
CA GLY A 159 -7.39 1.99 13.07
C GLY A 159 -6.70 2.75 11.94
N LEU A 160 -6.77 2.15 10.76
CA LEU A 160 -6.24 2.71 9.51
C LEU A 160 -7.33 3.44 8.71
N ASN A 161 -6.90 4.32 7.79
CA ASN A 161 -7.75 5.00 6.82
C ASN A 161 -8.08 4.07 5.66
N PRO A 162 -9.35 3.59 5.52
CA PRO A 162 -9.71 2.61 4.51
C PRO A 162 -10.10 3.27 3.19
N LEU A 163 -9.68 2.66 2.07
CA LEU A 163 -10.22 2.86 0.73
C LEU A 163 -10.97 1.60 0.30
N ARG A 164 -12.22 1.46 0.71
CA ARG A 164 -13.05 0.34 0.29
C ARG A 164 -13.44 0.48 -1.17
N PHE A 165 -13.72 -0.62 -1.81
CA PHE A 165 -14.18 -0.68 -3.21
C PHE A 165 -15.27 -1.73 -3.36
N ARG A 166 -15.90 -1.75 -4.51
CA ARG A 166 -16.81 -2.82 -4.93
C ARG A 166 -16.39 -3.36 -6.29
N THR A 167 -16.68 -4.63 -6.50
CA THR A 167 -16.58 -5.28 -7.80
C THR A 167 -17.99 -5.62 -8.29
N VAL A 168 -18.25 -5.36 -9.56
CA VAL A 168 -19.49 -5.71 -10.26
C VAL A 168 -19.11 -6.56 -11.48
N HIS A 169 -19.77 -7.70 -11.61
CA HIS A 169 -19.60 -8.60 -12.75
C HIS A 169 -20.79 -8.38 -13.71
N HIS A 170 -20.55 -7.70 -14.81
CA HIS A 170 -21.55 -7.51 -15.87
C HIS A 170 -21.58 -8.77 -16.72
N VAL A 171 -22.73 -9.44 -16.76
CA VAL A 171 -22.92 -10.71 -17.46
C VAL A 171 -24.16 -10.70 -18.33
N ASN A 172 -24.16 -11.47 -19.40
CA ASN A 172 -25.32 -11.66 -20.27
C ASN A 172 -26.42 -12.49 -19.57
N GLN A 173 -27.59 -12.59 -20.18
CA GLN A 173 -28.74 -13.34 -19.63
C GLN A 173 -28.39 -14.78 -19.29
N LYS A 174 -27.67 -15.48 -20.16
CA LYS A 174 -27.28 -16.88 -19.94
C LYS A 174 -26.48 -17.08 -18.68
N HIS A 175 -25.44 -16.28 -18.47
CA HIS A 175 -24.57 -16.40 -17.29
C HIS A 175 -25.24 -15.85 -16.02
N PHE A 176 -26.14 -14.87 -16.16
CA PHE A 176 -26.97 -14.41 -15.04
C PHE A 176 -27.92 -15.52 -14.56
N ASP A 177 -28.59 -16.23 -15.48
CA ASP A 177 -29.49 -17.34 -15.14
C ASP A 177 -28.71 -18.51 -14.52
N MET A 178 -27.52 -18.84 -15.03
CA MET A 178 -26.64 -19.84 -14.40
C MET A 178 -26.23 -19.47 -12.97
N ALA A 179 -25.86 -18.22 -12.73
CA ALA A 179 -25.50 -17.71 -11.40
C ALA A 179 -26.72 -17.76 -10.47
N LYS A 180 -27.92 -17.43 -10.98
CA LYS A 180 -29.16 -17.53 -10.23
C LYS A 180 -29.53 -18.96 -9.87
N GLU A 181 -29.43 -19.91 -10.81
CA GLU A 181 -29.65 -21.32 -10.59
C GLU A 181 -28.71 -21.86 -9.49
N LEU A 182 -27.41 -21.49 -9.57
CA LEU A 182 -26.43 -21.88 -8.58
C LEU A 182 -26.76 -21.30 -7.19
N SER A 183 -27.19 -20.05 -7.13
CA SER A 183 -27.64 -19.41 -5.91
C SER A 183 -28.82 -20.12 -5.28
N ASP A 184 -29.80 -20.53 -6.11
CA ASP A 184 -31.05 -21.18 -5.66
C ASP A 184 -30.77 -22.61 -5.16
N ILE A 185 -29.98 -23.40 -5.89
CA ILE A 185 -29.62 -24.78 -5.52
C ILE A 185 -28.78 -24.83 -4.23
N THR A 186 -27.84 -23.88 -4.07
CA THR A 186 -26.93 -23.86 -2.92
C THR A 186 -27.48 -23.11 -1.73
N GLU A 187 -28.61 -22.42 -1.87
CA GLU A 187 -29.20 -21.52 -0.86
C GLU A 187 -28.22 -20.49 -0.29
N ILE A 188 -27.15 -20.17 -1.04
CA ILE A 188 -26.04 -19.34 -0.57
C ILE A 188 -26.48 -17.93 -0.18
N ASN A 189 -27.58 -17.44 -0.75
CA ASN A 189 -28.17 -16.13 -0.47
C ASN A 189 -29.33 -16.17 0.54
N ALA A 190 -29.71 -17.35 1.08
CA ALA A 190 -30.89 -17.51 1.95
C ALA A 190 -30.89 -16.51 3.11
N ARG A 191 -29.75 -16.36 3.81
CA ARG A 191 -29.60 -15.38 4.90
C ARG A 191 -29.81 -13.95 4.42
N THR A 192 -29.23 -13.58 3.27
CA THR A 192 -29.34 -12.24 2.70
C THR A 192 -30.80 -11.91 2.35
N PHE A 193 -31.48 -12.84 1.67
CA PHE A 193 -32.90 -12.64 1.31
C PHE A 193 -33.83 -12.64 2.54
N ASN A 194 -33.52 -13.43 3.57
CA ASN A 194 -34.23 -13.37 4.83
C ASN A 194 -34.07 -11.99 5.50
N LEU A 195 -32.88 -11.41 5.52
CA LEU A 195 -32.66 -10.06 6.05
C LEU A 195 -33.42 -8.99 5.25
N ILE A 196 -33.49 -9.14 3.93
CA ILE A 196 -34.28 -8.24 3.06
C ILE A 196 -35.77 -8.39 3.36
N SER A 197 -36.30 -9.60 3.41
CA SER A 197 -37.72 -9.85 3.65
C SER A 197 -38.19 -9.35 5.03
N ARG A 198 -37.30 -9.31 6.02
CA ARG A 198 -37.55 -8.79 7.37
C ARG A 198 -37.26 -7.31 7.51
N GLY A 199 -36.87 -6.60 6.44
CA GLY A 199 -36.59 -5.17 6.46
C GLY A 199 -35.27 -4.75 7.10
N TYR A 200 -34.39 -5.69 7.45
CA TYR A 200 -33.06 -5.37 8.00
C TYR A 200 -32.03 -4.97 6.93
N ARG A 201 -32.34 -5.26 5.66
CA ARG A 201 -31.49 -4.91 4.52
C ARG A 201 -32.37 -4.43 3.36
N LEU A 202 -31.90 -3.42 2.64
CA LEU A 202 -32.57 -2.95 1.42
C LEU A 202 -32.44 -4.00 0.30
N PRO A 203 -33.47 -4.14 -0.56
CA PRO A 203 -33.39 -4.96 -1.76
C PRO A 203 -32.25 -4.53 -2.67
N PHE A 204 -31.72 -5.48 -3.44
CA PHE A 204 -30.80 -5.15 -4.52
C PHE A 204 -31.57 -4.46 -5.66
N PRO A 205 -30.90 -3.61 -6.45
CA PRO A 205 -31.48 -3.08 -7.68
C PRO A 205 -31.94 -4.20 -8.61
N GLU A 206 -32.96 -3.93 -9.43
CA GLU A 206 -33.40 -4.86 -10.46
C GLU A 206 -32.23 -5.25 -11.37
N GLY A 207 -32.22 -6.51 -11.84
CA GLY A 207 -31.11 -7.05 -12.64
C GLY A 207 -29.79 -7.25 -11.88
N THR A 208 -29.82 -7.21 -10.53
CA THR A 208 -28.65 -7.49 -9.67
C THR A 208 -28.84 -8.76 -8.87
N LEU A 209 -27.89 -9.68 -8.95
CA LEU A 209 -27.84 -10.91 -8.17
C LEU A 209 -26.58 -10.87 -7.29
N PRO A 210 -26.71 -10.90 -5.95
CA PRO A 210 -25.55 -11.16 -5.08
C PRO A 210 -25.20 -12.64 -5.13
N LEU A 211 -23.90 -12.94 -5.11
CA LEU A 211 -23.40 -14.31 -4.93
C LEU A 211 -22.20 -14.25 -3.98
N VAL A 212 -22.42 -14.57 -2.70
CA VAL A 212 -21.45 -14.36 -1.61
C VAL A 212 -21.08 -12.87 -1.48
N SER A 213 -19.85 -12.51 -1.78
CA SER A 213 -19.34 -11.12 -1.77
C SER A 213 -19.36 -10.44 -3.15
N MET A 214 -19.72 -11.17 -4.20
CA MET A 214 -19.77 -10.69 -5.57
C MET A 214 -21.17 -10.19 -5.93
N ASN A 215 -21.25 -9.24 -6.87
CA ASN A 215 -22.52 -8.78 -7.45
C ASN A 215 -22.49 -8.99 -8.96
N PHE A 216 -23.43 -9.78 -9.44
CA PHE A 216 -23.67 -9.97 -10.87
C PHE A 216 -24.76 -9.02 -11.33
N VAL A 217 -24.51 -8.31 -12.42
CA VAL A 217 -25.46 -7.38 -13.02
C VAL A 217 -25.70 -7.78 -14.46
N LEU A 218 -26.99 -7.89 -14.81
CA LEU A 218 -27.41 -8.19 -16.16
C LEU A 218 -27.00 -7.04 -17.11
N THR A 219 -26.43 -7.40 -18.26
CA THR A 219 -26.06 -6.43 -19.30
C THR A 219 -26.40 -6.94 -20.70
N ASP A 220 -26.84 -6.04 -21.56
CA ASP A 220 -26.99 -6.27 -23.01
C ASP A 220 -25.68 -6.00 -23.79
N GLY A 221 -24.69 -5.42 -23.10
CA GLY A 221 -23.36 -5.13 -23.66
C GLY A 221 -22.36 -6.27 -23.45
N PRO A 222 -21.08 -6.05 -23.72
CA PRO A 222 -20.04 -7.04 -23.47
C PRO A 222 -19.90 -7.35 -21.98
N GLU A 223 -19.66 -8.62 -21.69
CA GLU A 223 -19.39 -9.06 -20.31
C GLU A 223 -18.05 -8.48 -19.83
N ARG A 224 -18.04 -7.99 -18.60
CA ARG A 224 -16.84 -7.37 -18.00
C ARG A 224 -16.92 -7.34 -16.49
N ASN A 225 -15.76 -7.23 -15.88
CA ASN A 225 -15.63 -6.88 -14.47
C ASN A 225 -15.39 -5.37 -14.37
N GLU A 226 -16.09 -4.73 -13.44
CA GLU A 226 -15.96 -3.31 -13.15
C GLU A 226 -15.64 -3.13 -11.66
N THR A 227 -14.61 -2.38 -11.37
CA THR A 227 -14.27 -2.02 -9.99
C THR A 227 -14.43 -0.52 -9.78
N SER A 228 -14.96 -0.11 -8.63
CA SER A 228 -15.13 1.30 -8.30
C SER A 228 -14.85 1.59 -6.83
N PRO A 229 -14.22 2.74 -6.49
CA PRO A 229 -13.97 3.10 -5.11
C PRO A 229 -15.27 3.36 -4.37
N ASN A 230 -15.30 3.08 -3.07
CA ASN A 230 -16.42 3.44 -2.22
C ASN A 230 -16.59 4.97 -2.21
N LYS A 231 -17.80 5.44 -2.53
CA LYS A 231 -18.10 6.88 -2.67
C LYS A 231 -17.82 7.68 -1.39
N LYS A 232 -18.06 7.10 -0.19
CA LYS A 232 -17.80 7.79 1.09
C LYS A 232 -16.30 7.90 1.36
N ASP A 233 -15.53 6.85 1.06
CA ASP A 233 -14.09 6.84 1.27
C ASP A 233 -13.38 7.76 0.27
N LEU A 234 -13.81 7.74 -1.00
CA LEU A 234 -13.32 8.68 -2.02
C LEU A 234 -13.63 10.13 -1.59
N LYS A 235 -14.89 10.42 -1.26
CA LYS A 235 -15.27 11.78 -0.82
C LYS A 235 -14.45 12.24 0.39
N ARG A 236 -14.26 11.38 1.41
CA ARG A 236 -13.45 11.70 2.59
C ARG A 236 -12.02 12.08 2.20
N THR A 237 -11.41 11.35 1.26
CA THR A 237 -10.06 11.65 0.78
C THR A 237 -10.01 12.97 0.00
N LEU A 238 -10.98 13.22 -0.88
CA LEU A 238 -11.05 14.48 -1.64
C LEU A 238 -11.28 15.68 -0.72
N ASP A 239 -12.12 15.55 0.32
CA ASP A 239 -12.33 16.57 1.35
C ASP A 239 -11.02 16.84 2.13
N ALA A 240 -10.26 15.78 2.46
CA ALA A 240 -8.97 15.90 3.14
C ALA A 240 -7.91 16.58 2.24
N ILE A 241 -7.88 16.30 0.94
CA ILE A 241 -7.02 17.01 -0.03
C ILE A 241 -7.39 18.49 -0.09
N ALA A 242 -8.70 18.80 -0.19
CA ALA A 242 -9.18 20.17 -0.24
C ALA A 242 -8.82 20.95 1.02
N GLU A 243 -8.88 20.34 2.21
CA GLU A 243 -8.44 20.95 3.46
C GLU A 243 -6.92 21.10 3.53
N ALA A 244 -6.18 20.07 3.14
CA ALA A 244 -4.72 20.12 3.11
C ALA A 244 -4.19 21.25 2.21
N ARG A 245 -4.83 21.49 1.06
CA ARG A 245 -4.48 22.59 0.14
C ARG A 245 -4.70 24.00 0.71
N ARG A 246 -5.51 24.14 1.75
CA ARG A 246 -5.66 25.42 2.46
C ARG A 246 -4.54 25.68 3.46
N GLN A 247 -3.81 24.60 3.83
CA GLN A 247 -2.84 24.64 4.92
C GLN A 247 -1.41 24.30 4.48
N ALA A 248 -1.22 23.81 3.25
CA ALA A 248 0.07 23.38 2.73
C ALA A 248 0.25 23.84 1.27
N ASP A 249 1.50 24.02 0.89
CA ASP A 249 1.90 24.41 -0.46
C ASP A 249 1.76 23.25 -1.44
N ILE A 250 2.07 22.02 -0.96
CA ILE A 250 2.10 20.80 -1.76
C ILE A 250 1.33 19.70 -1.03
N VAL A 251 0.49 18.96 -1.75
CA VAL A 251 -0.26 17.81 -1.22
C VAL A 251 0.15 16.56 -1.98
N ILE A 252 0.51 15.49 -1.25
CA ILE A 252 0.77 14.16 -1.78
C ILE A 252 -0.20 13.15 -1.16
N VAL A 253 -0.54 12.10 -1.90
CA VAL A 253 -1.37 11.00 -1.43
C VAL A 253 -0.58 9.70 -1.53
N SER A 254 -0.57 8.93 -0.45
CA SER A 254 0.04 7.60 -0.40
C SER A 254 -1.06 6.55 -0.34
N VAL A 255 -1.05 5.58 -1.26
CA VAL A 255 -2.05 4.52 -1.33
C VAL A 255 -1.42 3.14 -1.36
N HIS A 256 -1.76 2.31 -0.36
CA HIS A 256 -1.35 0.91 -0.30
C HIS A 256 -2.43 0.01 -0.88
N HIS A 257 -2.08 -0.85 -1.84
CA HIS A 257 -3.05 -1.74 -2.49
C HIS A 257 -2.39 -2.97 -3.12
N HIS A 258 -2.94 -4.17 -2.85
CA HIS A 258 -2.52 -5.41 -3.48
C HIS A 258 -3.41 -5.83 -4.65
N GLU A 259 -4.60 -5.25 -4.76
CA GLU A 259 -5.58 -5.59 -5.78
C GLU A 259 -4.98 -5.43 -7.18
N MET A 260 -5.43 -6.29 -8.11
CA MET A 260 -4.92 -6.35 -9.48
C MET A 260 -6.06 -6.37 -10.50
N ARG A 261 -5.75 -6.14 -11.75
CA ARG A 261 -6.73 -6.22 -12.84
C ARG A 261 -6.75 -7.64 -13.42
N GLY A 262 -7.86 -8.35 -13.20
CA GLY A 262 -7.97 -9.76 -13.59
C GLY A 262 -6.92 -10.61 -12.87
N GLY A 263 -6.14 -11.37 -13.64
CA GLY A 263 -5.02 -12.18 -13.13
C GLY A 263 -3.64 -11.53 -13.28
N ASP A 264 -3.57 -10.27 -13.75
CA ASP A 264 -2.32 -9.56 -13.99
C ASP A 264 -1.91 -8.72 -12.78
N THR A 265 -0.94 -9.21 -12.02
CA THR A 265 -0.45 -8.55 -10.81
C THR A 265 0.26 -7.23 -11.08
N MET A 266 0.74 -7.00 -12.31
CA MET A 266 1.45 -5.78 -12.70
C MET A 266 0.50 -4.66 -13.14
N LYS A 267 -0.80 -4.95 -13.27
CA LYS A 267 -1.82 -3.95 -13.65
C LYS A 267 -2.67 -3.55 -12.45
N SER A 268 -2.76 -2.25 -12.23
CA SER A 268 -3.64 -1.69 -11.21
C SER A 268 -5.11 -1.92 -11.57
N PRO A 269 -5.99 -2.18 -10.60
CA PRO A 269 -7.42 -2.26 -10.83
C PRO A 269 -8.01 -0.89 -11.15
N GLU A 270 -9.12 -0.85 -11.87
CA GLU A 270 -9.77 0.39 -12.33
C GLU A 270 -10.11 1.35 -11.18
N PHE A 271 -10.51 0.82 -10.01
CA PHE A 271 -10.85 1.67 -8.88
C PHE A 271 -9.64 2.45 -8.34
N ILE A 272 -8.42 1.89 -8.40
CA ILE A 272 -7.18 2.59 -8.02
C ILE A 272 -6.83 3.65 -9.04
N GLU A 273 -6.97 3.37 -10.35
CA GLU A 273 -6.76 4.38 -11.39
C GLU A 273 -7.75 5.54 -11.24
N THR A 274 -9.04 5.21 -11.04
CA THR A 274 -10.10 6.21 -10.80
C THR A 274 -9.82 7.04 -9.56
N PHE A 275 -9.44 6.39 -8.44
CA PHE A 275 -9.09 7.05 -7.20
C PHE A 275 -7.89 7.99 -7.36
N SER A 276 -6.81 7.49 -7.96
CA SER A 276 -5.56 8.25 -8.11
C SER A 276 -5.74 9.48 -8.98
N LYS A 277 -6.44 9.33 -10.12
CA LYS A 277 -6.78 10.47 -11.00
C LYS A 277 -7.67 11.50 -10.29
N ALA A 278 -8.65 11.04 -9.51
CA ALA A 278 -9.50 11.94 -8.74
C ALA A 278 -8.72 12.70 -7.65
N CYS A 279 -7.69 12.10 -7.05
CA CYS A 279 -6.81 12.78 -6.11
C CYS A 279 -6.01 13.90 -6.79
N ILE A 280 -5.43 13.65 -7.98
CA ILE A 280 -4.75 14.69 -8.76
C ILE A 280 -5.72 15.79 -9.17
N ASP A 281 -6.91 15.43 -9.67
CA ASP A 281 -7.96 16.40 -10.06
C ASP A 281 -8.42 17.27 -8.87
N ALA A 282 -8.38 16.75 -7.64
CA ALA A 282 -8.67 17.50 -6.42
C ALA A 282 -7.49 18.38 -5.94
N GLY A 283 -6.31 18.24 -6.56
CA GLY A 283 -5.14 19.08 -6.33
C GLY A 283 -4.01 18.43 -5.54
N ALA A 284 -3.96 17.11 -5.45
CA ALA A 284 -2.73 16.44 -5.10
C ALA A 284 -1.73 16.56 -6.25
N SER A 285 -0.45 16.78 -5.94
CA SER A 285 0.60 16.85 -6.95
C SER A 285 1.11 15.47 -7.36
N VAL A 286 1.09 14.52 -6.42
CA VAL A 286 1.63 13.17 -6.61
C VAL A 286 0.77 12.16 -5.86
N VAL A 287 0.56 10.99 -6.48
CA VAL A 287 0.05 9.79 -5.82
C VAL A 287 1.14 8.72 -5.80
N ILE A 288 1.46 8.20 -4.60
CA ILE A 288 2.49 7.19 -4.38
C ILE A 288 1.80 5.88 -4.03
N GLY A 289 1.82 4.92 -4.96
CA GLY A 289 1.30 3.57 -4.77
C GLY A 289 2.37 2.60 -4.29
N HIS A 290 1.97 1.65 -3.48
CA HIS A 290 2.77 0.54 -2.95
C HIS A 290 1.86 -0.61 -2.53
N GLY A 291 2.40 -1.78 -2.13
CA GLY A 291 1.65 -2.94 -1.68
C GLY A 291 1.91 -4.22 -2.48
N PRO A 292 1.82 -4.27 -3.81
CA PRO A 292 1.96 -5.53 -4.55
C PRO A 292 3.39 -6.11 -4.53
N HIS A 293 4.32 -5.47 -3.85
CA HIS A 293 5.73 -5.84 -3.73
C HIS A 293 6.49 -5.93 -5.06
N GLN A 294 5.93 -5.39 -6.11
CA GLN A 294 6.50 -5.37 -7.46
C GLN A 294 6.17 -4.04 -8.14
N LEU A 295 6.92 -3.71 -9.17
CA LEU A 295 6.69 -2.49 -9.93
C LEU A 295 5.36 -2.53 -10.69
N ARG A 296 4.68 -1.39 -10.71
CA ARG A 296 3.59 -1.07 -11.65
C ARG A 296 3.91 0.22 -12.37
N GLY A 297 3.24 0.47 -13.50
CA GLY A 297 3.51 1.61 -14.36
C GLY A 297 3.36 2.97 -13.67
N ILE A 298 3.86 3.99 -14.33
CA ILE A 298 3.78 5.40 -13.94
C ILE A 298 2.85 6.11 -14.91
N GLU A 299 1.95 6.96 -14.42
CA GLU A 299 1.05 7.76 -15.26
C GLU A 299 1.22 9.25 -14.96
N CYS A 300 1.45 10.06 -16.00
CA CYS A 300 1.35 11.50 -15.92
C CYS A 300 -0.11 11.92 -16.16
N TRP A 301 -0.72 12.64 -15.21
CA TRP A 301 -2.11 13.04 -15.29
C TRP A 301 -2.28 14.51 -14.91
N LYS A 302 -2.74 15.35 -15.84
CA LYS A 302 -3.07 16.77 -15.60
C LYS A 302 -2.03 17.56 -14.79
N GLY A 303 -0.75 17.37 -15.10
CA GLY A 303 0.35 18.07 -14.46
C GLY A 303 0.84 17.43 -13.14
N GLY A 304 0.23 16.34 -12.68
CA GLY A 304 0.72 15.51 -11.59
C GLY A 304 1.29 14.17 -12.09
N VAL A 305 1.81 13.37 -11.18
CA VAL A 305 2.33 12.03 -11.47
C VAL A 305 1.75 11.00 -10.49
N ILE A 306 1.42 9.83 -11.03
CA ILE A 306 0.91 8.68 -10.29
C ILE A 306 1.91 7.54 -10.45
N PHE A 307 2.49 7.10 -9.35
CA PHE A 307 3.28 5.88 -9.26
C PHE A 307 2.36 4.77 -8.77
N TYR A 308 1.99 3.81 -9.60
CA TYR A 308 1.04 2.77 -9.20
C TYR A 308 1.64 1.70 -8.27
N SER A 309 2.95 1.46 -8.32
CA SER A 309 3.71 0.76 -7.27
C SER A 309 5.20 0.93 -7.48
N LEU A 310 5.91 1.19 -6.40
CA LEU A 310 7.36 1.37 -6.37
C LEU A 310 8.13 0.07 -6.10
N GLY A 311 7.44 -1.04 -5.79
CA GLY A 311 8.05 -2.27 -5.28
C GLY A 311 8.47 -2.16 -3.82
N ASN A 312 9.41 -2.98 -3.40
CA ASN A 312 9.91 -2.99 -2.02
C ASN A 312 11.12 -2.06 -1.83
N PHE A 313 11.19 -1.39 -0.70
CA PHE A 313 12.43 -0.75 -0.25
C PHE A 313 13.22 -1.68 0.68
N ILE A 314 12.54 -2.27 1.67
CA ILE A 314 13.09 -3.32 2.54
C ILE A 314 12.13 -4.50 2.50
N PHE A 315 12.65 -5.71 2.28
CA PHE A 315 11.80 -6.89 2.29
C PHE A 315 12.45 -8.03 3.09
N GLN A 316 12.18 -8.04 4.40
CA GLN A 316 12.78 -8.95 5.38
C GLN A 316 11.74 -9.88 6.03
N ALA A 317 10.65 -10.20 5.33
CA ALA A 317 9.55 -11.04 5.83
C ALA A 317 9.99 -12.44 6.29
N GLU A 318 11.10 -12.97 5.74
CA GLU A 318 11.65 -14.27 6.13
C GLU A 318 12.37 -14.26 7.49
N THR A 319 12.58 -13.10 8.07
CA THR A 319 13.32 -12.93 9.35
C THR A 319 12.49 -12.29 10.45
N VAL A 320 11.16 -12.36 10.36
CA VAL A 320 10.27 -12.02 11.48
C VAL A 320 10.65 -12.86 12.70
N ALA A 321 10.74 -12.22 13.86
CA ALA A 321 11.21 -12.89 15.06
C ALA A 321 10.14 -13.78 15.72
N ARG A 322 8.85 -13.46 15.52
CA ARG A 322 7.72 -14.10 16.20
C ARG A 322 6.58 -14.35 15.23
N GLN A 323 5.83 -15.44 15.45
CA GLN A 323 4.58 -15.73 14.78
C GLN A 323 3.57 -16.25 15.82
N PRO A 324 2.27 -15.91 15.70
CA PRO A 324 1.26 -16.36 16.65
C PRO A 324 0.93 -17.84 16.47
N TYR A 325 0.21 -18.40 17.44
CA TYR A 325 -0.32 -19.77 17.43
C TYR A 325 -1.03 -20.07 16.09
N ASP A 326 -1.90 -19.17 15.65
CA ASP A 326 -2.72 -19.33 14.43
C ASP A 326 -1.88 -19.57 13.16
N ALA A 327 -0.66 -19.04 13.11
CA ALA A 327 0.25 -19.24 11.97
C ALA A 327 0.63 -20.73 11.79
N PHE A 328 0.80 -21.45 12.91
CA PHE A 328 1.17 -22.86 12.94
C PHE A 328 -0.06 -23.75 12.85
N ASP A 329 -1.08 -23.47 13.66
CA ASP A 329 -2.32 -24.26 13.75
C ASP A 329 -3.03 -24.34 12.40
N GLY A 330 -3.21 -23.23 11.71
CA GLY A 330 -3.82 -23.19 10.37
C GLY A 330 -3.10 -23.99 9.29
N LYS A 331 -1.90 -24.55 9.58
CA LYS A 331 -1.11 -25.41 8.70
C LYS A 331 -0.86 -26.80 9.30
N ASN A 332 -1.47 -27.12 10.43
CA ASN A 332 -1.26 -28.35 11.19
C ASN A 332 0.22 -28.57 11.55
N LEU A 333 0.93 -27.51 11.94
CA LEU A 333 2.34 -27.57 12.34
C LEU A 333 2.48 -27.59 13.86
N PRO A 334 3.55 -28.26 14.39
CA PRO A 334 3.84 -28.25 15.82
C PRO A 334 4.10 -26.84 16.33
N GLN A 335 3.58 -26.52 17.52
CA GLN A 335 3.77 -25.21 18.15
C GLN A 335 5.22 -24.98 18.64
N GLU A 336 5.97 -26.03 18.82
CA GLU A 336 7.39 -26.02 19.19
C GLU A 336 8.32 -25.75 18.02
N MET A 337 7.77 -25.70 16.79
CA MET A 337 8.54 -25.38 15.60
C MET A 337 9.09 -23.94 15.69
N SER A 338 10.39 -23.75 15.44
CA SER A 338 10.97 -22.42 15.40
C SER A 338 10.41 -21.60 14.22
N VAL A 339 10.37 -20.28 14.36
CA VAL A 339 9.89 -19.38 13.28
C VAL A 339 10.75 -19.55 12.02
N GLY A 340 12.06 -19.76 12.15
CA GLY A 340 12.94 -20.05 11.02
C GLY A 340 12.52 -21.30 10.25
N ALA A 341 12.24 -22.41 10.97
CA ALA A 341 11.75 -23.65 10.36
C ALA A 341 10.34 -23.46 9.73
N TYR A 342 9.48 -22.66 10.34
CA TYR A 342 8.19 -22.26 9.74
C TYR A 342 8.38 -21.52 8.40
N MET A 343 9.36 -20.61 8.31
CA MET A 343 9.68 -19.91 7.06
C MET A 343 10.26 -20.86 6.00
N ASP A 344 11.07 -21.86 6.40
CA ASP A 344 11.53 -22.93 5.51
C ASP A 344 10.36 -23.76 4.98
N PHE A 345 9.43 -24.13 5.85
CA PHE A 345 8.21 -24.82 5.44
C PHE A 345 7.39 -23.98 4.44
N ARG A 346 7.13 -22.69 4.72
CA ARG A 346 6.38 -21.80 3.83
C ARG A 346 7.00 -21.68 2.44
N SER A 347 8.30 -21.50 2.38
CA SER A 347 9.04 -21.32 1.13
C SER A 347 9.46 -22.64 0.47
N LYS A 348 9.11 -23.80 1.04
CA LYS A 348 9.64 -25.11 0.66
C LYS A 348 11.17 -25.06 0.53
N ASN A 349 11.83 -24.64 1.60
CA ASN A 349 13.29 -24.42 1.65
C ASN A 349 13.79 -23.47 0.56
N GLY A 350 13.09 -22.36 0.34
CA GLY A 350 13.49 -21.32 -0.60
C GLY A 350 13.23 -21.62 -2.09
N THR A 351 12.35 -22.60 -2.38
CA THR A 351 12.01 -23.00 -3.77
C THR A 351 10.63 -22.49 -4.24
N LYS A 352 9.90 -21.75 -3.37
CA LYS A 352 8.55 -21.28 -3.66
C LYS A 352 8.28 -19.90 -3.06
N GLY A 353 7.34 -19.18 -3.66
CA GLY A 353 6.85 -17.88 -3.19
C GLY A 353 7.80 -16.74 -3.53
N ASP A 354 7.83 -15.72 -2.68
CA ASP A 354 8.54 -14.46 -2.94
C ASP A 354 10.04 -14.65 -3.18
N VAL A 355 10.64 -15.64 -2.52
CA VAL A 355 12.07 -15.94 -2.65
C VAL A 355 12.50 -16.22 -4.09
N VAL A 356 11.63 -16.87 -4.88
CA VAL A 356 11.93 -17.26 -6.26
C VAL A 356 11.39 -16.29 -7.31
N ASN A 357 10.55 -15.35 -6.90
CA ASN A 357 9.99 -14.34 -7.81
C ASN A 357 10.93 -13.14 -7.92
N PRO A 358 11.62 -12.91 -9.07
CA PRO A 358 12.59 -11.82 -9.20
C PRO A 358 11.96 -10.44 -9.08
N GLU A 359 10.66 -10.27 -9.36
CA GLU A 359 9.99 -8.98 -9.33
C GLU A 359 9.87 -8.41 -7.90
N ILE A 360 9.89 -9.27 -6.87
CA ILE A 360 9.85 -8.89 -5.46
C ILE A 360 11.15 -8.17 -5.02
N TRP A 361 12.25 -8.43 -5.71
CA TRP A 361 13.61 -8.03 -5.29
C TRP A 361 14.17 -6.83 -6.05
N ARG A 362 13.39 -6.27 -6.97
CA ARG A 362 13.75 -5.06 -7.73
C ARG A 362 12.69 -3.99 -7.53
N ALA A 363 13.14 -2.76 -7.35
CA ALA A 363 12.27 -1.62 -7.13
C ALA A 363 12.91 -0.34 -7.65
N VAL A 364 12.22 0.77 -7.51
CA VAL A 364 12.75 2.09 -7.85
C VAL A 364 12.51 3.09 -6.72
N LEU A 365 13.44 4.03 -6.58
CA LEU A 365 13.24 5.26 -5.81
C LEU A 365 12.97 6.39 -6.81
N PRO A 366 11.73 6.82 -6.98
CA PRO A 366 11.47 8.03 -7.74
C PRO A 366 11.89 9.25 -6.94
N SER A 367 12.57 10.19 -7.59
CA SER A 367 12.71 11.55 -7.11
C SER A 367 11.98 12.51 -8.04
N TRP A 368 11.47 13.60 -7.49
CA TRP A 368 10.84 14.65 -8.30
C TRP A 368 11.05 16.02 -7.71
N THR A 369 10.86 17.02 -8.55
CA THR A 369 10.95 18.43 -8.19
C THR A 369 9.63 19.12 -8.47
N ILE A 370 9.16 19.88 -7.49
CA ILE A 370 8.05 20.82 -7.66
C ILE A 370 8.62 22.23 -7.54
N GLU A 371 8.45 23.03 -8.60
CA GLU A 371 8.90 24.41 -8.66
C GLU A 371 7.73 25.32 -9.01
N ASP A 372 7.47 26.32 -8.16
CA ASP A 372 6.34 27.25 -8.27
C ASP A 372 4.99 26.54 -8.51
N GLY A 373 4.77 25.46 -7.75
CA GLY A 373 3.55 24.65 -7.80
C GLY A 373 3.43 23.70 -9.00
N LYS A 374 4.48 23.56 -9.82
CA LYS A 374 4.51 22.70 -11.00
C LYS A 374 5.53 21.58 -10.85
N LEU A 375 5.16 20.38 -11.27
CA LEU A 375 6.09 19.27 -11.41
C LEU A 375 7.03 19.55 -12.60
N THR A 376 8.33 19.62 -12.35
CA THR A 376 9.33 20.01 -13.36
C THR A 376 10.30 18.91 -13.73
N GLU A 377 10.50 17.92 -12.87
CA GLU A 377 11.40 16.81 -13.11
C GLU A 377 10.92 15.55 -12.37
N VAL A 378 11.08 14.37 -12.98
CA VAL A 378 10.93 13.05 -12.32
C VAL A 378 12.06 12.15 -12.76
N LYS A 379 12.85 11.66 -11.82
CA LYS A 379 13.94 10.68 -12.01
C LYS A 379 13.64 9.39 -11.28
N LEU A 380 14.18 8.29 -11.76
CA LEU A 380 13.94 6.93 -11.27
C LEU A 380 15.28 6.25 -11.02
N TYR A 381 15.58 5.93 -9.77
CA TYR A 381 16.81 5.25 -9.37
C TYR A 381 16.48 3.79 -9.07
N PRO A 382 16.97 2.82 -9.85
CA PRO A 382 16.71 1.41 -9.58
C PRO A 382 17.46 0.95 -8.33
N ILE A 383 16.82 0.09 -7.55
CA ILE A 383 17.42 -0.58 -6.40
C ILE A 383 17.26 -2.09 -6.50
N ASP A 384 18.18 -2.82 -5.86
CA ASP A 384 18.20 -4.27 -5.74
C ASP A 384 18.21 -4.65 -4.26
N LEU A 385 17.37 -5.61 -3.88
CA LEU A 385 17.24 -6.11 -2.52
C LEU A 385 18.01 -7.41 -2.26
N GLY A 386 18.84 -7.84 -3.21
CA GLY A 386 19.76 -8.96 -3.04
C GLY A 386 19.06 -10.33 -2.97
N GLN A 387 18.19 -10.66 -3.94
CA GLN A 387 17.51 -11.96 -4.01
C GLN A 387 18.42 -13.18 -3.77
N LYS A 388 19.63 -13.14 -4.35
CA LYS A 388 20.59 -14.25 -4.29
C LYS A 388 21.38 -14.32 -2.97
N ASN A 389 21.25 -13.31 -2.11
CA ASN A 389 21.93 -13.30 -0.83
C ASN A 389 21.35 -14.37 0.11
N PRO A 390 22.15 -14.88 1.07
CA PRO A 390 21.62 -15.67 2.16
C PRO A 390 20.53 -14.90 2.93
N ARG A 391 19.54 -15.61 3.49
CA ARG A 391 18.42 -15.03 4.27
C ARG A 391 18.84 -13.92 5.26
N PRO A 392 19.92 -14.05 6.04
CA PRO A 392 20.33 -12.99 6.97
C PRO A 392 20.77 -11.67 6.35
N HIS A 393 21.04 -11.65 5.04
CA HIS A 393 21.52 -10.49 4.30
C HIS A 393 20.57 -10.06 3.17
N ARG A 394 19.55 -10.86 2.89
CA ARG A 394 18.55 -10.60 1.84
C ARG A 394 17.55 -9.53 2.32
N GLY A 395 17.04 -8.73 1.38
CA GLY A 395 15.98 -7.75 1.65
C GLY A 395 16.49 -6.39 2.14
N SER A 396 17.78 -6.13 2.09
CA SER A 396 18.34 -4.79 2.34
C SER A 396 18.63 -4.10 1.00
N PRO A 397 18.19 -2.84 0.80
CA PRO A 397 18.28 -2.16 -0.48
C PRO A 397 19.68 -1.64 -0.77
N LYS A 398 20.08 -1.66 -2.03
CA LYS A 398 21.23 -0.92 -2.56
C LYS A 398 20.92 -0.35 -3.94
N LEU A 399 21.57 0.74 -4.32
CA LEU A 399 21.46 1.26 -5.68
C LEU A 399 21.90 0.19 -6.70
N SER A 400 21.17 0.09 -7.78
CA SER A 400 21.42 -0.89 -8.83
C SER A 400 21.87 -0.20 -10.11
N GLN A 401 22.81 -0.81 -10.79
CA GLN A 401 23.19 -0.43 -12.17
C GLN A 401 22.43 -1.25 -13.22
N ASN A 402 21.51 -2.12 -12.78
CA ASN A 402 20.76 -2.98 -13.69
C ASN A 402 19.65 -2.20 -14.39
N VAL A 403 19.86 -1.89 -15.66
CA VAL A 403 18.88 -1.17 -16.50
C VAL A 403 17.61 -1.98 -16.79
N GLU A 404 17.62 -3.32 -16.63
CA GLU A 404 16.42 -4.15 -16.87
C GLU A 404 15.23 -3.72 -16.02
N THR A 405 15.46 -3.28 -14.77
CA THR A 405 14.42 -2.75 -13.90
C THR A 405 13.75 -1.51 -14.51
N LEU A 406 14.55 -0.61 -15.09
CA LEU A 406 14.05 0.60 -15.74
C LEU A 406 13.38 0.29 -17.08
N GLU A 407 13.92 -0.63 -17.88
CA GLU A 407 13.29 -1.07 -19.14
C GLU A 407 11.94 -1.74 -18.88
N HIS A 408 11.85 -2.56 -17.82
CA HIS A 408 10.58 -3.14 -17.41
C HIS A 408 9.56 -2.07 -17.01
N LEU A 409 9.96 -1.11 -16.16
CA LEU A 409 9.08 -0.01 -15.75
C LEU A 409 8.66 0.88 -16.92
N LYS A 410 9.55 1.11 -17.87
CA LYS A 410 9.26 1.82 -19.13
C LYS A 410 8.15 1.13 -19.94
N GLN A 411 8.21 -0.21 -20.06
CA GLN A 411 7.16 -0.98 -20.74
C GLN A 411 5.81 -0.87 -20.01
N LEU A 412 5.80 -1.03 -18.67
CA LEU A 412 4.59 -0.90 -17.87
C LEU A 412 3.97 0.51 -17.95
N SER A 413 4.82 1.53 -18.09
CA SER A 413 4.38 2.93 -18.14
C SER A 413 3.92 3.35 -19.54
N ALA A 414 4.40 2.71 -20.59
CA ALA A 414 4.00 2.98 -21.96
C ALA A 414 2.50 2.67 -22.19
N ASP A 415 1.98 1.61 -21.57
CA ASP A 415 0.55 1.26 -21.59
C ASP A 415 -0.34 2.36 -20.96
N LEU A 416 0.25 3.21 -20.12
CA LEU A 416 -0.41 4.35 -19.44
C LEU A 416 -0.11 5.70 -20.13
N GLY A 417 0.53 5.66 -21.30
CA GLY A 417 0.86 6.86 -22.09
C GLY A 417 2.06 7.65 -21.55
N THR A 418 2.87 7.07 -20.67
CA THR A 418 4.05 7.74 -20.10
C THR A 418 5.34 7.24 -20.74
N THR A 419 6.16 8.16 -21.21
CA THR A 419 7.48 7.87 -21.79
C THR A 419 8.56 7.98 -20.71
N ILE A 420 9.45 6.99 -20.65
CA ILE A 420 10.64 6.98 -19.80
C ILE A 420 11.86 6.85 -20.68
N GLU A 421 12.81 7.78 -20.54
CA GLU A 421 14.15 7.71 -21.13
C GLU A 421 15.13 7.19 -20.07
N ILE A 422 16.14 6.43 -20.51
CA ILE A 422 17.13 5.84 -19.60
C ILE A 422 18.49 6.37 -20.01
N GLU A 423 19.14 7.09 -19.10
CA GLU A 423 20.45 7.65 -19.30
C GLU A 423 21.35 7.37 -18.09
N ASN A 424 22.54 6.82 -18.29
CA ASN A 424 23.52 6.55 -17.24
C ASN A 424 22.98 5.76 -16.04
N GLY A 425 22.09 4.79 -16.28
CA GLY A 425 21.47 3.95 -15.24
C GLY A 425 20.35 4.63 -14.44
N VAL A 426 19.91 5.82 -14.85
CA VAL A 426 18.79 6.57 -14.25
C VAL A 426 17.67 6.71 -15.27
N GLY A 427 16.44 6.43 -14.85
CA GLY A 427 15.25 6.71 -15.66
C GLY A 427 14.82 8.17 -15.53
N LYS A 428 14.35 8.76 -16.60
CA LYS A 428 13.74 10.10 -16.62
C LYS A 428 12.35 10.01 -17.24
N VAL A 429 11.35 10.41 -16.50
CA VAL A 429 9.98 10.53 -17.02
C VAL A 429 9.87 11.79 -17.86
N ILE A 430 9.41 11.66 -19.10
CA ILE A 430 9.12 12.79 -19.97
C ILE A 430 7.76 13.35 -19.61
N LEU A 431 7.76 14.52 -19.01
CA LEU A 431 6.54 15.19 -18.58
C LEU A 431 5.81 15.79 -19.80
N PRO A 432 4.48 15.63 -19.89
CA PRO A 432 3.69 16.30 -20.93
C PRO A 432 3.85 17.84 -20.85
N GLN A 433 3.93 18.48 -22.01
CA GLN A 433 4.01 19.95 -22.12
C GLN A 433 2.69 20.64 -21.73
#